data_f3b5c96b3d4147b9337c4f17b6af9206
#
_entry.id   f3b5c96b3d4147b9337c4f17b6af9206
#
_cell.length_a   1.000
_cell.length_b   1.000
_cell.length_c   1.000
_cell.angle_alpha   90.00
_cell.angle_beta   90.00
_cell.angle_gamma   90.00
#
_symmetry.space_group_name_H-M   'P 1'
#
loop_
_entity.id
_entity.type
_entity.pdbx_description
1 polymer ?
#
loop_
_entity_poly.entity_id
_entity_poly.type
_entity_poly.pdbx_seq_one_letter_code
_entity_poly.pdbx_strand_id
1 'polypeptide(L)'
;MDNKNKIVMQSELYYNAGFILGYKFLLLGYSVNLNETFSGQTVKSQELDLHVNCSCLGIDVYYTDNQGATSITEFKGIKNIKNKGVSFDGLTMRTLDGDINYYFNNKKYANSAAYSRGYFKQQKKSAGSFIAGLSYARHRIYFDFTNLPEDTMYSSLKTLDDKSILYNSYCLNFGYGYNLVFSKKWLANLTVIPSAGFNSYKKKM
;
A
#
# COMPACT_ATOMS: atom_id res chain seq x y z
N MET A 1 -34.44 -13.23 -0.07
CA MET A 1 -33.52 -12.14 -0.48
C MET A 1 -32.87 -11.59 0.78
N ASP A 2 -31.63 -11.96 1.02
CA ASP A 2 -30.89 -11.53 2.22
C ASP A 2 -30.68 -10.01 2.20
N ASN A 3 -31.32 -9.34 3.16
CA ASN A 3 -31.09 -7.94 3.44
C ASN A 3 -29.69 -7.81 4.08
N LYS A 4 -28.66 -7.80 3.25
CA LYS A 4 -27.27 -7.66 3.73
C LYS A 4 -27.11 -6.26 4.29
N ASN A 5 -26.86 -6.17 5.58
CA ASN A 5 -26.43 -4.94 6.22
C ASN A 5 -25.16 -4.43 5.51
N LYS A 6 -25.21 -3.20 5.00
CA LYS A 6 -24.10 -2.57 4.30
C LYS A 6 -23.68 -1.30 5.03
N ILE A 7 -22.42 -1.21 5.37
CA ILE A 7 -21.79 0.00 5.90
C ILE A 7 -20.96 0.59 4.77
N VAL A 8 -21.18 1.87 4.47
CA VAL A 8 -20.32 2.62 3.53
C VAL A 8 -19.44 3.55 4.34
N MET A 9 -18.14 3.34 4.21
CA MET A 9 -17.12 4.16 4.85
C MET A 9 -16.38 4.96 3.77
N GLN A 10 -16.04 6.19 4.08
CA GLN A 10 -15.26 7.07 3.22
C GLN A 10 -14.03 7.52 3.97
N SER A 11 -12.88 7.48 3.31
CA SER A 11 -11.66 8.06 3.85
C SER A 11 -11.76 9.58 3.88
N GLU A 12 -11.34 10.17 4.97
CA GLU A 12 -11.21 11.62 5.07
C GLU A 12 -9.91 12.08 4.39
N LEU A 13 -9.87 13.36 3.99
CA LEU A 13 -8.64 13.95 3.46
C LEU A 13 -7.63 14.11 4.59
N TYR A 14 -6.40 13.72 4.31
CA TYR A 14 -5.29 13.88 5.25
C TYR A 14 -4.03 14.38 4.55
N TYR A 15 -3.21 15.08 5.31
CA TYR A 15 -1.96 15.66 4.84
C TYR A 15 -0.79 14.90 5.42
N ASN A 16 0.08 14.39 4.56
CA ASN A 16 1.32 13.73 4.96
C ASN A 16 2.52 14.64 4.66
N ALA A 17 3.47 14.67 5.57
CA ALA A 17 4.79 15.21 5.30
C ALA A 17 5.84 14.13 5.47
N GLY A 18 6.83 14.14 4.60
CA GLY A 18 7.85 13.12 4.61
C GLY A 18 9.15 13.59 3.97
N PHE A 19 10.13 12.71 4.02
CA PHE A 19 11.41 12.90 3.35
C PHE A 19 11.81 11.64 2.59
N ILE A 20 12.66 11.81 1.60
CA ILE A 20 13.25 10.71 0.83
C ILE A 20 14.76 10.89 0.86
N LEU A 21 15.46 9.87 1.32
CA LEU A 21 16.92 9.78 1.31
C LEU A 21 17.36 8.79 0.25
N GLY A 22 18.22 9.24 -0.65
CA GLY A 22 18.77 8.38 -1.71
C GLY A 22 20.29 8.31 -1.63
N TYR A 23 20.82 7.10 -1.61
CA TYR A 23 22.26 6.88 -1.69
C TYR A 23 22.58 5.68 -2.57
N LYS A 24 23.26 5.93 -3.68
CA LYS A 24 23.61 4.88 -4.66
C LYS A 24 22.36 4.08 -5.10
N PHE A 25 22.31 2.81 -4.74
CA PHE A 25 21.26 1.86 -5.06
C PHE A 25 20.14 1.83 -4.02
N LEU A 26 20.24 2.60 -2.95
CA LEU A 26 19.31 2.64 -1.83
C LEU A 26 18.46 3.91 -1.90
N LEU A 27 17.16 3.76 -1.73
CA LEU A 27 16.22 4.84 -1.51
C LEU A 27 15.38 4.50 -0.29
N LEU A 28 15.30 5.41 0.66
CA LEU A 28 14.50 5.32 1.87
C LEU A 28 13.55 6.50 1.92
N GLY A 29 12.27 6.22 1.95
CA GLY A 29 11.20 7.20 2.16
C GLY A 29 10.55 7.00 3.53
N TYR A 30 10.22 8.09 4.20
CA TYR A 30 9.44 8.07 5.42
C TYR A 30 8.47 9.25 5.43
N SER A 31 7.21 8.99 5.75
CA SER A 31 6.20 10.03 5.89
C SER A 31 5.32 9.80 7.13
N VAL A 32 4.82 10.90 7.66
CA VAL A 32 3.89 10.95 8.80
C VAL A 32 2.74 11.88 8.50
N ASN A 33 1.62 11.60 9.13
CA ASN A 33 0.43 12.42 9.04
C ASN A 33 0.55 13.67 9.91
N LEU A 34 0.09 14.82 9.38
CA LEU A 34 0.09 16.11 10.05
C LEU A 34 -1.33 16.62 10.40
N ASN A 35 -2.37 15.81 10.25
CA ASN A 35 -3.74 16.26 10.48
C ASN A 35 -3.99 16.72 11.90
N GLU A 36 -3.39 16.07 12.91
CA GLU A 36 -3.52 16.48 14.30
C GLU A 36 -3.09 17.95 14.50
N THR A 37 -2.03 18.35 13.77
CA THR A 37 -1.51 19.72 13.84
C THR A 37 -2.41 20.75 13.12
N PHE A 38 -3.05 20.36 12.00
CA PHE A 38 -3.78 21.31 11.15
C PHE A 38 -5.30 21.25 11.30
N SER A 39 -5.88 20.12 11.67
CA SER A 39 -7.34 19.94 11.73
C SER A 39 -7.86 19.48 13.09
N GLY A 40 -6.98 19.21 14.05
CA GLY A 40 -7.36 18.70 15.38
C GLY A 40 -7.95 17.27 15.37
N GLN A 41 -7.93 16.61 14.22
CA GLN A 41 -8.40 15.22 14.08
C GLN A 41 -7.29 14.24 14.45
N THR A 42 -7.59 13.28 15.31
CA THR A 42 -6.65 12.22 15.73
C THR A 42 -6.48 11.18 14.63
N VAL A 43 -5.79 11.56 13.57
CA VAL A 43 -5.44 10.64 12.50
C VAL A 43 -3.96 10.33 12.59
N LYS A 44 -3.62 9.05 12.73
CA LYS A 44 -2.23 8.60 12.71
C LYS A 44 -1.98 7.82 11.43
N SER A 45 -1.07 8.30 10.61
CA SER A 45 -0.59 7.60 9.43
C SER A 45 0.91 7.68 9.37
N GLN A 46 1.55 6.53 9.17
CA GLN A 46 2.99 6.40 8.97
C GLN A 46 3.24 5.54 7.76
N GLU A 47 4.15 5.95 6.91
CA GLU A 47 4.55 5.21 5.73
C GLU A 47 6.07 5.11 5.69
N LEU A 48 6.56 3.92 5.37
CA LEU A 48 7.98 3.63 5.16
C LEU A 48 8.15 2.93 3.82
N ASP A 49 8.99 3.50 2.97
CA ASP A 49 9.38 2.96 1.67
C ASP A 49 10.86 2.65 1.66
N LEU A 50 11.22 1.44 1.29
CA LEU A 50 12.60 1.03 1.08
C LEU A 50 12.76 0.44 -0.31
N HIS A 51 13.61 1.03 -1.13
CA HIS A 51 13.94 0.52 -2.44
C HIS A 51 15.45 0.26 -2.54
N VAL A 52 15.80 -0.96 -2.93
CA VAL A 52 17.18 -1.36 -3.20
C VAL A 52 17.28 -1.80 -4.66
N ASN A 53 17.93 -0.98 -5.48
CA ASN A 53 18.05 -1.21 -6.92
C ASN A 53 19.50 -1.52 -7.32
N CYS A 54 19.93 -2.76 -7.08
CA CYS A 54 21.24 -3.26 -7.54
C CYS A 54 21.23 -3.65 -9.02
N SER A 55 22.38 -4.00 -9.57
CA SER A 55 22.46 -4.41 -10.97
C SER A 55 21.67 -5.68 -11.27
N CYS A 56 21.71 -6.66 -10.37
CA CYS A 56 21.07 -7.96 -10.53
C CYS A 56 19.82 -8.15 -9.67
N LEU A 57 19.60 -7.28 -8.69
CA LEU A 57 18.56 -7.44 -7.69
C LEU A 57 17.81 -6.14 -7.47
N GLY A 58 16.50 -6.21 -7.48
CA GLY A 58 15.58 -5.17 -7.02
C GLY A 58 14.86 -5.68 -5.77
N ILE A 59 14.83 -4.87 -4.72
CA ILE A 59 14.05 -5.15 -3.50
C ILE A 59 13.24 -3.91 -3.21
N ASP A 60 11.94 -4.09 -3.05
CA ASP A 60 11.02 -3.05 -2.66
C ASP A 60 10.28 -3.50 -1.39
N VAL A 61 10.27 -2.67 -0.36
CA VAL A 61 9.53 -2.90 0.88
C VAL A 61 8.70 -1.67 1.18
N TYR A 62 7.43 -1.87 1.39
CA TYR A 62 6.48 -0.82 1.73
C TYR A 62 5.74 -1.18 3.02
N TYR A 63 5.72 -0.28 3.97
CA TYR A 63 4.99 -0.43 5.22
C TYR A 63 4.11 0.78 5.47
N THR A 64 2.84 0.55 5.80
CA THR A 64 1.93 1.58 6.28
C THR A 64 1.21 1.17 7.56
N ASP A 65 1.01 2.13 8.45
CA ASP A 65 0.14 2.02 9.63
C ASP A 65 -0.79 3.23 9.63
N ASN A 66 -2.07 2.99 9.29
CA ASN A 66 -3.10 4.02 9.21
C ASN A 66 -4.15 3.76 10.28
N GLN A 67 -4.40 4.76 11.13
CA GLN A 67 -5.38 4.72 12.21
C GLN A 67 -6.30 5.93 12.13
N GLY A 68 -7.61 5.71 12.18
CA GLY A 68 -8.59 6.79 12.06
C GLY A 68 -8.79 7.28 10.63
N ALA A 69 -9.20 8.53 10.46
CA ALA A 69 -9.46 9.18 9.19
C ALA A 69 -10.55 8.54 8.32
N THR A 70 -11.56 7.97 8.94
CA THR A 70 -12.68 7.36 8.23
C THR A 70 -13.98 7.96 8.71
N SER A 71 -14.92 8.21 7.80
CA SER A 71 -16.29 8.61 8.15
C SER A 71 -17.28 7.56 7.65
N ILE A 72 -18.28 7.26 8.45
CA ILE A 72 -19.41 6.41 8.06
C ILE A 72 -20.43 7.30 7.36
N THR A 73 -20.64 7.08 6.06
CA THR A 73 -21.53 7.91 5.24
C THR A 73 -22.90 7.30 5.02
N GLU A 74 -23.02 5.98 5.04
CA GLU A 74 -24.29 5.30 4.77
C GLU A 74 -24.42 4.00 5.56
N PHE A 75 -25.61 3.78 6.10
CA PHE A 75 -26.03 2.53 6.73
C PHE A 75 -27.25 1.99 6.00
N LYS A 76 -27.15 0.81 5.38
CA LYS A 76 -28.28 0.09 4.78
C LYS A 76 -28.58 -1.16 5.60
N GLY A 77 -29.84 -1.34 6.03
CA GLY A 77 -30.31 -2.60 6.63
C GLY A 77 -31.02 -2.50 7.98
N ILE A 78 -30.82 -1.45 8.79
CA ILE A 78 -31.48 -1.31 10.09
C ILE A 78 -32.45 -0.11 10.14
N LYS A 79 -32.26 0.87 9.35
CA LYS A 79 -33.13 1.99 8.90
C LYS A 79 -32.30 2.74 7.87
N ASN A 80 -32.90 3.14 6.74
CA ASN A 80 -32.21 3.91 5.73
C ASN A 80 -31.76 5.27 6.31
N ILE A 81 -30.56 5.32 6.86
CA ILE A 81 -30.00 6.53 7.43
C ILE A 81 -28.97 7.03 6.45
N LYS A 82 -29.34 8.07 5.73
CA LYS A 82 -28.42 8.97 5.05
C LYS A 82 -28.01 10.02 6.07
N ASN A 83 -26.92 9.83 6.74
CA ASN A 83 -26.39 10.85 7.63
C ASN A 83 -25.16 11.52 7.02
N LYS A 84 -25.02 12.83 7.32
CA LYS A 84 -23.74 13.54 7.18
C LYS A 84 -22.68 12.69 7.90
N GLY A 85 -21.58 12.35 7.20
CA GLY A 85 -20.56 11.43 7.66
C GLY A 85 -20.21 11.59 9.15
N VAL A 86 -20.27 10.49 9.86
CA VAL A 86 -19.87 10.44 11.28
C VAL A 86 -18.44 9.96 11.32
N SER A 87 -17.55 10.73 11.95
CA SER A 87 -16.16 10.33 12.13
C SER A 87 -16.08 8.99 12.87
N PHE A 88 -15.28 8.07 12.35
CA PHE A 88 -15.05 6.75 12.90
C PHE A 88 -13.55 6.50 13.04
N ASP A 89 -13.06 6.64 14.25
CA ASP A 89 -11.64 6.51 14.57
C ASP A 89 -11.21 5.06 14.89
N GLY A 90 -12.18 4.13 14.86
CA GLY A 90 -11.96 2.72 15.21
C GLY A 90 -11.39 1.85 14.08
N LEU A 91 -11.04 2.42 12.92
CA LEU A 91 -10.45 1.66 11.82
C LEU A 91 -8.93 1.77 11.85
N THR A 92 -8.25 0.62 12.00
CA THR A 92 -6.80 0.52 11.85
C THR A 92 -6.46 -0.37 10.66
N MET A 93 -5.62 0.13 9.77
CA MET A 93 -5.14 -0.62 8.60
C MET A 93 -3.62 -0.64 8.61
N ARG A 94 -3.03 -1.85 8.66
CA ARG A 94 -1.59 -2.06 8.54
C ARG A 94 -1.29 -2.88 7.32
N THR A 95 -0.37 -2.39 6.52
CA THR A 95 0.10 -3.06 5.31
C THR A 95 1.61 -3.24 5.38
N LEU A 96 2.08 -4.42 5.02
CA LEU A 96 3.48 -4.73 4.78
C LEU A 96 3.55 -5.45 3.45
N ASP A 97 4.16 -4.83 2.46
CA ASP A 97 4.40 -5.39 1.14
C ASP A 97 5.89 -5.49 0.89
N GLY A 98 6.32 -6.56 0.24
CA GLY A 98 7.71 -6.77 -0.11
C GLY A 98 7.84 -7.53 -1.41
N ASP A 99 8.72 -7.04 -2.28
CA ASP A 99 9.06 -7.63 -3.57
C ASP A 99 10.55 -7.83 -3.69
N ILE A 100 10.96 -9.00 -4.17
CA ILE A 100 12.35 -9.30 -4.50
C ILE A 100 12.39 -9.80 -5.94
N ASN A 101 13.10 -9.09 -6.81
CA ASN A 101 13.20 -9.40 -8.23
C ASN A 101 14.67 -9.58 -8.65
N TYR A 102 14.97 -10.67 -9.34
CA TYR A 102 16.27 -10.95 -9.92
C TYR A 102 16.26 -10.74 -11.44
N TYR A 103 17.27 -10.02 -11.94
CA TYR A 103 17.45 -9.67 -13.35
C TYR A 103 18.55 -10.52 -13.97
N PHE A 104 18.20 -11.43 -14.87
CA PHE A 104 19.14 -12.40 -15.45
C PHE A 104 20.20 -11.75 -16.33
N ASN A 105 19.84 -10.74 -17.11
CA ASN A 105 20.77 -10.04 -18.00
C ASN A 105 21.35 -8.77 -17.34
N ASN A 106 21.74 -8.85 -16.08
CA ASN A 106 22.20 -7.70 -15.28
C ASN A 106 23.49 -7.03 -15.79
N LYS A 107 24.24 -7.68 -16.68
CA LYS A 107 25.45 -7.10 -17.30
C LYS A 107 25.10 -6.07 -18.40
N LYS A 108 23.95 -6.23 -19.07
CA LYS A 108 23.52 -5.36 -20.17
C LYS A 108 22.27 -4.55 -19.82
N TYR A 109 21.37 -5.12 -19.05
CA TYR A 109 20.14 -4.49 -18.58
C TYR A 109 20.36 -3.84 -17.22
N ALA A 110 20.11 -2.56 -17.09
CA ALA A 110 20.22 -1.83 -15.84
C ALA A 110 18.82 -1.43 -15.34
N ASN A 111 18.29 -2.19 -14.38
CA ASN A 111 17.03 -1.87 -13.73
C ASN A 111 17.04 -0.47 -13.11
N SER A 112 18.12 -0.13 -12.42
CA SER A 112 18.31 1.18 -11.80
C SER A 112 18.30 2.36 -12.79
N ALA A 113 18.58 2.14 -14.07
CA ALA A 113 18.51 3.20 -15.06
C ALA A 113 17.09 3.65 -15.39
N ALA A 114 16.10 2.75 -15.21
CA ALA A 114 14.70 3.04 -15.46
C ALA A 114 13.95 3.52 -14.21
N TYR A 115 14.29 2.99 -13.03
CA TYR A 115 13.51 3.17 -11.81
C TYR A 115 14.21 3.99 -10.72
N SER A 116 15.55 4.20 -10.83
CA SER A 116 16.24 5.03 -9.85
C SER A 116 16.03 6.51 -10.13
N ARG A 117 15.52 7.24 -9.15
CA ARG A 117 15.43 8.72 -9.20
C ARG A 117 16.81 9.40 -9.12
N GLY A 118 17.88 8.64 -8.97
CA GLY A 118 19.26 9.12 -8.92
C GLY A 118 20.06 8.66 -10.14
N TYR A 119 20.91 9.51 -10.69
CA TYR A 119 21.73 9.34 -11.89
C TYR A 119 22.82 8.26 -11.80
N PHE A 120 22.56 7.14 -11.12
CA PHE A 120 23.59 6.17 -10.75
C PHE A 120 24.09 5.28 -11.87
N LYS A 121 23.23 4.93 -12.84
CA LYS A 121 23.63 4.13 -14.00
C LYS A 121 22.93 4.63 -15.25
N GLN A 122 23.72 5.08 -16.22
CA GLN A 122 23.23 5.28 -17.57
C GLN A 122 23.33 3.96 -18.36
N GLN A 123 22.22 3.50 -18.87
CA GLN A 123 22.23 2.45 -19.88
C GLN A 123 22.53 3.08 -21.24
N LYS A 124 23.65 2.67 -21.87
CA LYS A 124 24.13 3.26 -23.14
C LYS A 124 23.56 2.58 -24.38
N LYS A 125 23.08 1.34 -24.25
CA LYS A 125 22.53 0.53 -25.35
C LYS A 125 21.23 -0.10 -24.91
N SER A 126 20.29 -0.23 -25.82
CA SER A 126 19.04 -0.94 -25.56
C SER A 126 19.33 -2.39 -25.16
N ALA A 127 18.64 -2.88 -24.16
CA ALA A 127 18.77 -4.25 -23.69
C ALA A 127 17.51 -4.66 -22.90
N GLY A 128 17.24 -5.96 -22.87
CA GLY A 128 16.21 -6.54 -22.06
C GLY A 128 16.73 -7.60 -21.10
N SER A 129 15.90 -7.98 -20.14
CA SER A 129 16.19 -9.02 -19.17
C SER A 129 14.94 -9.81 -18.85
N PHE A 130 15.07 -11.12 -18.71
CA PHE A 130 14.12 -11.91 -17.94
C PHE A 130 14.22 -11.52 -16.48
N ILE A 131 13.07 -11.60 -15.79
CA ILE A 131 12.91 -11.23 -14.40
C ILE A 131 12.21 -12.39 -13.70
N ALA A 132 12.76 -12.83 -12.58
CA ALA A 132 12.07 -13.76 -11.68
C ALA A 132 12.09 -13.19 -10.26
N GLY A 133 10.98 -13.35 -9.54
CA GLY A 133 10.87 -12.74 -8.24
C GLY A 133 9.85 -13.39 -7.33
N LEU A 134 9.81 -12.88 -6.11
CA LEU A 134 8.89 -13.25 -5.05
C LEU A 134 8.24 -11.98 -4.51
N SER A 135 6.92 -12.06 -4.28
CA SER A 135 6.19 -10.99 -3.61
C SER A 135 5.47 -11.55 -2.38
N TYR A 136 5.52 -10.78 -1.33
CA TYR A 136 4.77 -11.00 -0.10
C TYR A 136 3.98 -9.76 0.26
N ALA A 137 2.70 -9.92 0.54
CA ALA A 137 1.87 -8.86 1.06
C ALA A 137 1.11 -9.32 2.30
N ARG A 138 1.05 -8.45 3.30
CA ARG A 138 0.28 -8.67 4.53
C ARG A 138 -0.54 -7.44 4.85
N HIS A 139 -1.86 -7.62 4.85
CA HIS A 139 -2.81 -6.58 5.20
C HIS A 139 -3.55 -7.00 6.47
N ARG A 140 -3.54 -6.13 7.47
CA ARG A 140 -4.33 -6.29 8.68
C ARG A 140 -5.31 -5.14 8.78
N ILE A 141 -6.58 -5.47 8.86
CA ILE A 141 -7.67 -4.52 9.07
C ILE A 141 -8.27 -4.85 10.43
N TYR A 142 -8.34 -3.87 11.30
CA TYR A 142 -8.93 -3.98 12.64
C TYR A 142 -10.05 -2.96 12.78
N PHE A 143 -11.19 -3.40 13.27
CA PHE A 143 -12.36 -2.58 13.53
C PHE A 143 -12.63 -2.58 15.04
N ASP A 144 -12.53 -1.42 15.64
CA ASP A 144 -12.94 -1.15 17.03
C ASP A 144 -14.24 -0.34 17.00
N PHE A 145 -15.34 -0.99 17.33
CA PHE A 145 -16.65 -0.36 17.37
C PHE A 145 -16.97 0.31 18.70
N THR A 146 -16.10 0.23 19.71
CA THR A 146 -16.32 0.82 21.04
C THR A 146 -16.34 2.34 21.00
N ASN A 147 -15.59 2.93 20.06
CA ASN A 147 -15.45 4.38 19.89
C ASN A 147 -16.57 5.03 19.06
N LEU A 148 -17.62 4.29 18.74
CA LEU A 148 -18.80 4.88 18.08
C LEU A 148 -19.56 5.80 19.04
N PRO A 149 -20.14 6.92 18.52
CA PRO A 149 -20.97 7.82 19.34
C PRO A 149 -22.08 7.06 20.08
N GLU A 150 -22.49 7.59 21.24
CA GLU A 150 -23.50 6.96 22.10
C GLU A 150 -24.94 7.06 21.57
N ASP A 151 -25.12 7.49 20.34
CA ASP A 151 -26.42 7.58 19.73
C ASP A 151 -27.07 6.18 19.63
N THR A 152 -28.35 6.07 19.98
CA THR A 152 -29.14 4.82 19.99
C THR A 152 -29.06 4.04 18.66
N MET A 153 -28.69 4.72 17.61
CA MET A 153 -28.53 4.21 16.27
C MET A 153 -27.32 3.28 16.09
N TYR A 154 -26.24 3.53 16.85
CA TYR A 154 -24.99 2.76 16.80
C TYR A 154 -24.88 1.73 17.93
N SER A 155 -25.87 1.70 18.85
CA SER A 155 -25.88 0.78 20.00
C SER A 155 -25.81 -0.69 19.57
N SER A 156 -26.47 -1.04 18.48
CA SER A 156 -26.41 -2.40 17.92
C SER A 156 -25.06 -2.74 17.27
N LEU A 157 -24.24 -1.77 16.91
CA LEU A 157 -22.87 -2.00 16.42
C LEU A 157 -21.86 -2.12 17.55
N LYS A 158 -22.06 -1.40 18.66
CA LYS A 158 -21.24 -1.54 19.87
C LYS A 158 -21.32 -2.95 20.48
N THR A 159 -22.39 -3.70 20.20
CA THR A 159 -22.52 -5.11 20.62
C THR A 159 -21.77 -6.08 19.71
N LEU A 160 -21.22 -5.60 18.59
CA LEU A 160 -20.34 -6.41 17.76
C LEU A 160 -18.94 -6.44 18.38
N ASP A 161 -18.46 -7.65 18.63
CA ASP A 161 -17.07 -7.85 19.06
C ASP A 161 -16.10 -7.23 18.05
N ASP A 162 -14.92 -6.84 18.54
CA ASP A 162 -13.83 -6.37 17.71
C ASP A 162 -13.52 -7.34 16.58
N LYS A 163 -13.49 -6.84 15.37
CA LYS A 163 -13.25 -7.67 14.19
C LYS A 163 -11.89 -7.39 13.59
N SER A 164 -11.12 -8.44 13.41
CA SER A 164 -9.87 -8.33 12.67
C SER A 164 -9.85 -9.26 11.46
N ILE A 165 -9.41 -8.70 10.35
CA ILE A 165 -9.17 -9.44 9.10
C ILE A 165 -7.68 -9.38 8.83
N LEU A 166 -7.05 -10.54 8.77
CA LEU A 166 -5.66 -10.70 8.36
C LEU A 166 -5.62 -11.40 7.00
N TYR A 167 -5.01 -10.75 6.05
CA TYR A 167 -4.84 -11.25 4.70
C TYR A 167 -3.35 -11.31 4.37
N ASN A 168 -2.86 -12.46 3.94
CA ASN A 168 -1.51 -12.63 3.44
C ASN A 168 -1.55 -13.13 2.01
N SER A 169 -0.70 -12.58 1.16
CA SER A 169 -0.52 -12.96 -0.23
C SER A 169 0.92 -13.38 -0.46
N TYR A 170 1.13 -14.46 -1.20
CA TYR A 170 2.44 -14.97 -1.59
C TYR A 170 2.41 -15.22 -3.08
N CYS A 171 3.29 -14.57 -3.83
CA CYS A 171 3.31 -14.64 -5.28
C CYS A 171 4.70 -14.99 -5.81
N LEU A 172 4.71 -15.75 -6.89
CA LEU A 172 5.86 -15.95 -7.77
C LEU A 172 5.68 -15.03 -8.98
N ASN A 173 6.73 -14.32 -9.31
CA ASN A 173 6.77 -13.35 -10.39
C ASN A 173 7.72 -13.87 -11.47
N PHE A 174 7.30 -13.84 -12.73
CA PHE A 174 8.16 -14.13 -13.84
C PHE A 174 7.80 -13.26 -15.03
N GLY A 175 8.78 -12.53 -15.57
CA GLY A 175 8.49 -11.55 -16.60
C GLY A 175 9.69 -11.17 -17.45
N TYR A 176 9.50 -10.10 -18.22
CA TYR A 176 10.52 -9.54 -19.06
C TYR A 176 10.45 -8.01 -19.06
N GLY A 177 11.61 -7.39 -18.91
CA GLY A 177 11.77 -5.95 -19.00
C GLY A 177 12.69 -5.58 -20.15
N TYR A 178 12.37 -4.49 -20.84
CA TYR A 178 13.19 -3.96 -21.94
C TYR A 178 13.42 -2.46 -21.78
N ASN A 179 14.69 -2.07 -21.81
CA ASN A 179 15.11 -0.67 -21.83
C ASN A 179 15.45 -0.28 -23.26
N LEU A 180 14.67 0.61 -23.86
CA LEU A 180 14.91 1.21 -25.16
C LEU A 180 15.69 2.53 -24.96
N VAL A 181 16.95 2.56 -25.39
CA VAL A 181 17.78 3.76 -25.42
C VAL A 181 17.75 4.34 -26.82
N PHE A 182 17.08 5.47 -27.00
CA PHE A 182 16.97 6.14 -28.30
C PHE A 182 17.75 7.45 -28.38
N SER A 183 18.35 7.87 -27.27
CA SER A 183 19.27 9.02 -27.22
C SER A 183 20.19 8.94 -26.02
N LYS A 184 21.28 9.73 -25.98
CA LYS A 184 22.16 9.82 -24.82
C LYS A 184 21.45 10.29 -23.54
N LYS A 185 20.27 10.93 -23.67
CA LYS A 185 19.51 11.50 -22.56
C LYS A 185 18.15 10.85 -22.35
N TRP A 186 17.73 9.95 -23.25
CA TRP A 186 16.38 9.39 -23.22
C TRP A 186 16.38 7.87 -23.21
N LEU A 187 15.68 7.34 -22.24
CA LEU A 187 15.43 5.91 -22.07
C LEU A 187 13.93 5.71 -21.86
N ALA A 188 13.34 4.75 -22.55
CA ALA A 188 12.00 4.24 -22.26
C ALA A 188 12.12 2.80 -21.74
N ASN A 189 11.37 2.48 -20.70
CA ASN A 189 11.29 1.12 -20.15
C ASN A 189 9.89 0.56 -20.38
N LEU A 190 9.83 -0.69 -20.81
CA LEU A 190 8.62 -1.49 -20.81
C LEU A 190 8.91 -2.78 -20.05
N THR A 191 8.14 -3.03 -18.99
CA THR A 191 8.29 -4.23 -18.18
C THR A 191 6.92 -4.87 -17.97
N VAL A 192 6.84 -6.18 -18.19
CA VAL A 192 5.65 -7.00 -17.99
C VAL A 192 6.03 -8.16 -17.08
N ILE A 193 5.40 -8.24 -15.90
CA ILE A 193 5.69 -9.25 -14.88
C ILE A 193 4.36 -9.86 -14.43
N PRO A 194 3.87 -10.92 -15.10
CA PRO A 194 2.76 -11.70 -14.58
C PRO A 194 3.16 -12.36 -13.25
N SER A 195 2.19 -12.42 -12.34
CA SER A 195 2.35 -13.00 -11.03
C SER A 195 1.31 -14.08 -10.80
N ALA A 196 1.72 -15.18 -10.17
CA ALA A 196 0.83 -16.24 -9.75
C ALA A 196 1.09 -16.57 -8.28
N GLY A 197 0.04 -16.76 -7.50
CA GLY A 197 0.21 -16.97 -6.08
C GLY A 197 -1.04 -17.47 -5.38
N PHE A 198 -0.95 -17.56 -4.07
CA PHE A 198 -2.05 -17.95 -3.21
C PHE A 198 -2.23 -16.94 -2.07
N ASN A 199 -3.46 -16.87 -1.60
CA ASN A 199 -3.88 -15.99 -0.53
C ASN A 199 -4.30 -16.81 0.68
N SER A 200 -3.89 -16.36 1.86
CA SER A 200 -4.35 -16.90 3.14
C SER A 200 -5.01 -15.78 3.93
N TYR A 201 -6.21 -16.01 4.41
CA TYR A 201 -6.87 -15.03 5.26
C TYR A 201 -7.34 -15.67 6.56
N LYS A 202 -7.27 -14.90 7.65
CA LYS A 202 -7.81 -15.26 8.95
C LYS A 202 -8.78 -14.16 9.37
N LYS A 203 -9.97 -14.55 9.77
CA LYS A 203 -10.97 -13.66 10.37
C LYS A 203 -11.10 -14.04 11.84
N LYS A 204 -10.88 -13.09 12.73
CA LYS A 204 -11.20 -13.24 14.14
C LYS A 204 -12.54 -12.51 14.34
N MET A 205 -13.53 -13.29 14.75
CA MET A 205 -14.83 -12.80 15.16
C MET A 205 -14.84 -12.69 16.65
#